data_2f8e5718f88e23104ac39c3e6dd119a0
#
_entry.id   2f8e5718f88e23104ac39c3e6dd119a0
#
_cell.length_a   1.000
_cell.length_b   1.000
_cell.length_c   1.000
_cell.angle_alpha   90.00
_cell.angle_beta   90.00
_cell.angle_gamma   90.00
#
_symmetry.space_group_name_H-M   'P 1'
#
loop_
_entity.id
_entity.type
_entity.pdbx_description
1 polymer ?
#
loop_
_entity_poly.entity_id
_entity_poly.type
_entity_poly.pdbx_seq_one_letter_code
_entity_poly.pdbx_strand_id
1 'polypeptide(L)'
;MKTIIGVSLCFTFWLTASDSAWGENWMRFRGPTGQGISSETKLPVTWSATKNIKWKTSLPGKGWSSPIVFEDHVFLTASTEEGVSCRVICINRKDGSITWTTEVHRQKPGPMRKQNSYATPTPVTDGKQVYSVFYDGTVTAVDFSGKIVWKNSEVKFFSLHGLGASPILANGQVIMPFDGSSREETKVGWKVPWEKAVVLSLDAGNGSVRWKGTRGKSRVGHVTPILVNNGSQLVSAGGDRVQGFDPTTGRRIWSIYSQGEGVTPSPVVGDGLIYTSSGFEAPTLRAIRLGGKGDVTKTHIAWEQKRGVAALSSLLYIKPYLYSISRDNILHCLEASSGKIVWMKRLSGVHWASPVYADGRIYILSEEGVTLVLRPGPKYDEVARNDISVTCLASMAVSQGNFYIRSDHDVYCIGK
;
A
#
# COMPACT_ATOMS: atom_id res chain seq x y z
N MET A 1 -39.41 14.45 61.98
CA MET A 1 -38.68 14.83 60.73
C MET A 1 -37.22 14.39 60.85
N LYS A 2 -36.85 13.33 60.18
CA LYS A 2 -35.43 12.86 60.12
C LYS A 2 -34.98 13.12 58.69
N THR A 3 -34.01 14.01 58.53
CA THR A 3 -33.37 14.37 57.27
C THR A 3 -32.30 13.34 56.96
N ILE A 4 -32.40 12.61 55.85
CA ILE A 4 -31.40 11.69 55.33
C ILE A 4 -30.53 12.46 54.33
N ILE A 5 -29.26 12.64 54.66
CA ILE A 5 -28.25 13.21 53.76
C ILE A 5 -27.67 12.06 52.92
N GLY A 6 -27.99 12.05 51.65
CA GLY A 6 -27.41 11.11 50.69
C GLY A 6 -26.02 11.60 50.25
N VAL A 7 -24.99 10.84 50.52
CA VAL A 7 -23.64 11.05 49.99
C VAL A 7 -23.53 10.35 48.65
N SER A 8 -23.40 11.15 47.58
CA SER A 8 -23.15 10.64 46.23
C SER A 8 -21.66 10.43 46.04
N LEU A 9 -21.19 9.17 46.00
CA LEU A 9 -19.84 8.82 45.64
C LEU A 9 -19.72 8.88 44.10
N CYS A 10 -19.03 9.91 43.61
CA CYS A 10 -18.58 9.97 42.22
C CYS A 10 -17.35 9.07 42.02
N PHE A 11 -17.55 7.89 41.43
CA PHE A 11 -16.45 7.05 40.96
C PHE A 11 -15.89 7.63 39.64
N THR A 12 -14.79 8.34 39.71
CA THR A 12 -13.98 8.70 38.56
C THR A 12 -13.22 7.45 38.06
N PHE A 13 -13.73 6.85 36.98
CA PHE A 13 -12.98 5.84 36.23
C PHE A 13 -11.80 6.53 35.53
N TRP A 14 -10.61 6.37 36.07
CA TRP A 14 -9.37 6.62 35.34
C TRP A 14 -9.21 5.50 34.32
N LEU A 15 -9.54 5.78 33.04
CA LEU A 15 -9.05 4.98 31.93
C LEU A 15 -7.53 5.15 31.86
N THR A 16 -6.81 4.22 32.48
CA THR A 16 -5.39 4.04 32.20
C THR A 16 -5.31 3.55 30.77
N ALA A 17 -4.95 4.45 29.84
CA ALA A 17 -4.40 4.03 28.56
C ALA A 17 -3.19 3.15 28.88
N SER A 18 -3.32 1.85 28.69
CA SER A 18 -2.15 0.97 28.69
C SER A 18 -1.30 1.43 27.51
N ASP A 19 -0.21 2.15 27.78
CA ASP A 19 0.89 2.27 26.84
C ASP A 19 1.27 0.84 26.44
N SER A 20 0.87 0.45 25.24
CA SER A 20 1.33 -0.82 24.69
C SER A 20 2.86 -0.72 24.65
N ALA A 21 3.55 -1.63 25.36
CA ALA A 21 5.01 -1.71 25.41
C ALA A 21 5.66 -1.92 24.02
N TRP A 22 4.83 -2.01 22.98
CA TRP A 22 5.18 -2.23 21.59
C TRP A 22 4.85 -0.97 20.78
N GLY A 23 5.80 -0.48 19.99
CA GLY A 23 5.53 0.54 19.00
C GLY A 23 4.55 0.07 17.92
N GLU A 24 4.21 0.95 16.99
CA GLU A 24 3.22 0.68 15.95
C GLU A 24 3.63 -0.49 15.03
N ASN A 25 2.72 -1.44 14.80
CA ASN A 25 2.88 -2.49 13.81
C ASN A 25 2.60 -1.95 12.40
N TRP A 26 3.40 -2.36 11.41
CA TRP A 26 3.24 -1.98 9.98
C TRP A 26 2.74 -3.18 9.18
N MET A 27 1.48 -3.54 9.33
CA MET A 27 0.92 -4.86 9.01
C MET A 27 0.60 -5.07 7.53
N ARG A 28 0.70 -4.06 6.68
CA ARG A 28 0.31 -4.08 5.26
C ARG A 28 1.04 -3.02 4.45
N PHE A 29 0.85 -3.05 3.13
CA PHE A 29 1.31 -1.99 2.25
C PHE A 29 0.85 -0.62 2.73
N ARG A 30 1.79 0.31 2.93
CA ARG A 30 1.60 1.67 3.42
C ARG A 30 1.04 1.76 4.85
N GLY A 31 1.32 0.76 5.69
CA GLY A 31 1.07 0.80 7.13
C GLY A 31 -0.37 0.55 7.57
N PRO A 32 -0.69 0.81 8.83
CA PRO A 32 -1.95 0.40 9.46
C PRO A 32 -3.19 0.84 8.70
N THR A 33 -3.19 2.06 8.19
CA THR A 33 -4.32 2.64 7.44
C THR A 33 -4.20 2.44 5.93
N GLY A 34 -3.06 1.99 5.41
CA GLY A 34 -2.75 1.93 3.98
C GLY A 34 -2.48 3.30 3.34
N GLN A 35 -2.29 4.35 4.14
CA GLN A 35 -2.13 5.72 3.65
C GLN A 35 -0.70 6.27 3.75
N GLY A 36 0.26 5.46 4.26
CA GLY A 36 1.65 5.86 4.41
C GLY A 36 1.89 6.78 5.61
N ILE A 37 1.04 6.68 6.64
CA ILE A 37 1.13 7.48 7.86
C ILE A 37 1.45 6.57 9.03
N SER A 38 2.45 6.97 9.84
CA SER A 38 2.84 6.32 11.08
C SER A 38 2.72 7.28 12.26
N SER A 39 2.33 6.74 13.39
CA SER A 39 2.34 7.41 14.70
C SER A 39 3.71 7.35 15.40
N GLU A 40 4.66 6.61 14.84
CA GLU A 40 6.00 6.45 15.40
C GLU A 40 6.74 7.78 15.52
N THR A 41 7.52 7.89 16.59
CA THR A 41 8.32 9.06 16.94
C THR A 41 9.78 8.66 17.16
N LYS A 42 10.68 9.66 17.34
CA LYS A 42 12.12 9.47 17.60
C LYS A 42 12.86 8.74 16.48
N LEU A 43 12.33 8.79 15.27
CA LEU A 43 12.95 8.20 14.09
C LEU A 43 14.26 8.89 13.73
N PRO A 44 15.23 8.18 13.10
CA PRO A 44 16.44 8.82 12.61
C PRO A 44 16.11 9.81 11.50
N VAL A 45 16.72 10.97 11.54
CA VAL A 45 16.61 12.00 10.48
C VAL A 45 17.74 11.82 9.47
N THR A 46 18.88 11.36 9.94
CA THR A 46 20.08 11.17 9.11
C THR A 46 20.60 9.75 9.19
N TRP A 47 20.98 9.19 8.04
CA TRP A 47 21.66 7.91 7.90
C TRP A 47 22.50 7.87 6.62
N SER A 48 23.31 6.84 6.48
CA SER A 48 24.06 6.52 5.26
C SER A 48 24.24 5.01 5.16
N ALA A 49 24.96 4.53 4.18
CA ALA A 49 25.29 3.10 4.06
C ALA A 49 26.01 2.52 5.29
N THR A 50 26.60 3.38 6.15
CA THR A 50 27.38 2.95 7.34
C THR A 50 26.89 3.58 8.65
N LYS A 51 25.99 4.56 8.61
CA LYS A 51 25.49 5.26 9.80
C LYS A 51 24.03 4.94 10.04
N ASN A 52 23.68 4.63 11.29
CA ASN A 52 22.32 4.31 11.73
C ASN A 52 21.71 3.07 11.03
N ILE A 53 22.55 2.17 10.49
CA ILE A 53 22.13 0.84 10.06
C ILE A 53 22.25 -0.10 11.25
N LYS A 54 21.12 -0.58 11.76
CA LYS A 54 21.10 -1.57 12.86
C LYS A 54 21.50 -2.94 12.36
N TRP A 55 20.94 -3.33 11.23
CA TRP A 55 21.27 -4.55 10.53
C TRP A 55 20.94 -4.45 9.03
N LYS A 56 21.59 -5.30 8.27
CA LYS A 56 21.38 -5.53 6.85
C LYS A 56 21.31 -7.04 6.62
N THR A 57 20.29 -7.50 5.88
CA THR A 57 20.09 -8.93 5.60
C THR A 57 19.92 -9.17 4.12
N SER A 58 20.74 -10.04 3.56
CA SER A 58 20.61 -10.46 2.16
C SER A 58 19.46 -11.44 2.01
N LEU A 59 18.61 -11.19 1.01
CA LEU A 59 17.39 -11.94 0.76
C LEU A 59 17.61 -13.05 -0.26
N PRO A 60 17.04 -14.25 -0.02
CA PRO A 60 17.05 -15.31 -1.03
C PRO A 60 16.05 -14.95 -2.15
N GLY A 61 16.56 -14.63 -3.35
CA GLY A 61 15.75 -14.33 -4.52
C GLY A 61 15.39 -12.86 -4.69
N LYS A 62 14.52 -12.58 -5.67
CA LYS A 62 14.13 -11.22 -6.10
C LYS A 62 12.68 -10.91 -5.76
N GLY A 63 12.39 -9.65 -5.52
CA GLY A 63 11.02 -9.17 -5.28
C GLY A 63 10.98 -7.69 -4.95
N TRP A 64 9.80 -7.07 -5.10
CA TRP A 64 9.58 -5.66 -4.76
C TRP A 64 8.49 -5.47 -3.71
N SER A 65 8.09 -6.53 -2.99
CA SER A 65 7.20 -6.36 -1.86
C SER A 65 7.83 -5.43 -0.82
N SER A 66 7.06 -4.50 -0.30
CA SER A 66 7.48 -3.72 0.85
C SER A 66 7.61 -4.63 2.08
N PRO A 67 8.51 -4.34 3.02
CA PRO A 67 8.51 -5.01 4.31
C PRO A 67 7.18 -4.73 5.05
N ILE A 68 6.66 -5.73 5.75
CA ILE A 68 5.65 -5.53 6.80
C ILE A 68 6.23 -5.96 8.14
N VAL A 69 5.78 -5.34 9.21
CA VAL A 69 6.29 -5.57 10.55
C VAL A 69 5.16 -5.86 11.50
N PHE A 70 5.27 -6.96 12.23
CA PHE A 70 4.38 -7.29 13.33
C PHE A 70 5.21 -7.80 14.53
N GLU A 71 5.18 -7.07 15.62
CA GLU A 71 5.98 -7.35 16.82
C GLU A 71 7.47 -7.57 16.49
N ASP A 72 8.02 -8.76 16.74
CA ASP A 72 9.43 -9.08 16.50
C ASP A 72 9.69 -9.68 15.09
N HIS A 73 8.71 -9.61 14.18
CA HIS A 73 8.80 -10.23 12.87
C HIS A 73 8.75 -9.18 11.73
N VAL A 74 9.61 -9.35 10.74
CA VAL A 74 9.55 -8.64 9.45
C VAL A 74 9.27 -9.66 8.37
N PHE A 75 8.22 -9.45 7.58
CA PHE A 75 7.85 -10.37 6.51
C PHE A 75 7.98 -9.71 5.13
N LEU A 76 8.46 -10.49 4.17
CA LEU A 76 8.59 -10.13 2.76
C LEU A 76 8.24 -11.31 1.87
N THR A 77 8.01 -11.04 0.59
CA THR A 77 7.92 -12.07 -0.44
C THR A 77 9.11 -12.01 -1.37
N ALA A 78 9.52 -13.13 -1.91
CA ALA A 78 10.54 -13.22 -2.94
C ALA A 78 10.21 -14.33 -3.94
N SER A 79 10.88 -14.32 -5.08
CA SER A 79 10.89 -15.43 -6.03
C SER A 79 12.31 -15.82 -6.39
N THR A 80 12.55 -17.11 -6.52
CA THR A 80 13.80 -17.72 -7.00
C THR A 80 13.54 -18.49 -8.29
N GLU A 81 14.58 -19.11 -8.85
CA GLU A 81 14.44 -19.90 -10.08
C GLU A 81 13.75 -19.09 -11.21
N GLU A 82 14.21 -17.85 -11.43
CA GLU A 82 13.68 -16.92 -12.44
C GLU A 82 12.16 -16.69 -12.33
N GLY A 83 11.62 -16.74 -11.11
CA GLY A 83 10.21 -16.47 -10.83
C GLY A 83 9.35 -17.72 -10.63
N VAL A 84 9.89 -18.92 -10.78
CA VAL A 84 9.15 -20.19 -10.59
C VAL A 84 8.80 -20.42 -9.13
N SER A 85 9.79 -20.34 -8.23
CA SER A 85 9.61 -20.59 -6.79
C SER A 85 9.18 -19.32 -6.07
N CYS A 86 8.00 -19.32 -5.50
CA CYS A 86 7.41 -18.20 -4.73
C CYS A 86 7.62 -18.42 -3.24
N ARG A 87 8.18 -17.44 -2.55
CA ARG A 87 8.61 -17.58 -1.15
C ARG A 87 8.05 -16.47 -0.27
N VAL A 88 7.75 -16.85 0.96
CA VAL A 88 7.56 -15.91 2.09
C VAL A 88 8.78 -16.03 2.99
N ILE A 89 9.29 -14.90 3.43
CA ILE A 89 10.49 -14.78 4.27
C ILE A 89 10.08 -14.11 5.58
N CYS A 90 10.50 -14.68 6.70
CA CYS A 90 10.40 -14.07 8.02
C CYS A 90 11.80 -13.76 8.54
N ILE A 91 11.98 -12.53 9.02
CA ILE A 91 13.21 -12.02 9.57
C ILE A 91 12.95 -11.60 11.03
N ASN A 92 13.85 -11.92 11.93
CA ASN A 92 13.84 -11.40 13.28
C ASN A 92 14.12 -9.89 13.23
N ARG A 93 13.20 -9.10 13.72
CA ARG A 93 13.27 -7.64 13.71
C ARG A 93 14.47 -7.08 14.50
N LYS A 94 14.90 -7.75 15.56
CA LYS A 94 15.92 -7.25 16.47
C LYS A 94 17.33 -7.33 15.91
N ASP A 95 17.64 -8.43 15.22
CA ASP A 95 18.99 -8.73 14.75
C ASP A 95 19.12 -8.94 13.24
N GLY A 96 18.00 -8.97 12.51
CA GLY A 96 17.97 -9.16 11.09
C GLY A 96 18.18 -10.61 10.62
N SER A 97 18.30 -11.59 11.53
CA SER A 97 18.46 -13.00 11.16
C SER A 97 17.20 -13.51 10.44
N ILE A 98 17.38 -14.30 9.36
CA ILE A 98 16.25 -14.99 8.72
C ILE A 98 15.79 -16.11 9.64
N THR A 99 14.58 -15.98 10.17
CA THR A 99 13.96 -17.00 11.04
C THR A 99 13.55 -18.21 10.24
N TRP A 100 12.90 -17.97 9.09
CA TRP A 100 12.51 -19.01 8.15
C TRP A 100 12.26 -18.44 6.74
N THR A 101 12.32 -19.34 5.76
CA THR A 101 11.95 -19.07 4.38
C THR A 101 11.13 -20.25 3.86
N THR A 102 9.88 -20.00 3.47
CA THR A 102 8.98 -21.05 2.99
C THR A 102 8.67 -20.89 1.52
N GLU A 103 8.91 -21.91 0.69
CA GLU A 103 8.34 -21.99 -0.65
C GLU A 103 6.84 -22.29 -0.52
N VAL A 104 6.01 -21.31 -0.86
CA VAL A 104 4.55 -21.41 -0.69
C VAL A 104 3.82 -21.80 -1.96
N HIS A 105 4.46 -21.55 -3.12
CA HIS A 105 3.86 -21.82 -4.42
C HIS A 105 4.94 -21.94 -5.49
N ARG A 106 4.65 -22.75 -6.51
CA ARG A 106 5.42 -22.78 -7.76
C ARG A 106 4.51 -22.32 -8.89
N GLN A 107 4.92 -21.30 -9.62
CA GLN A 107 4.17 -20.68 -10.71
C GLN A 107 4.89 -20.84 -12.04
N LYS A 108 4.14 -20.65 -13.14
CA LYS A 108 4.74 -20.49 -14.47
C LYS A 108 5.01 -18.99 -14.68
N PRO A 109 6.27 -18.57 -14.75
CA PRO A 109 6.62 -17.19 -15.05
C PRO A 109 6.07 -16.76 -16.42
N GLY A 110 5.70 -15.50 -16.52
CA GLY A 110 5.23 -14.90 -17.77
C GLY A 110 5.87 -13.54 -18.00
N PRO A 111 5.49 -12.84 -19.08
CA PRO A 111 6.05 -11.54 -19.39
C PRO A 111 5.67 -10.51 -18.33
N MET A 112 6.60 -9.62 -18.00
CA MET A 112 6.36 -8.45 -17.15
C MET A 112 7.34 -7.33 -17.51
N ARG A 113 7.07 -6.13 -17.05
CA ARG A 113 8.02 -5.02 -17.14
C ARG A 113 9.18 -5.23 -16.19
N LYS A 114 10.39 -4.79 -16.58
CA LYS A 114 11.61 -4.93 -15.77
C LYS A 114 11.55 -4.22 -14.41
N GLN A 115 10.67 -3.22 -14.27
CA GLN A 115 10.40 -2.51 -13.02
C GLN A 115 9.47 -3.28 -12.07
N ASN A 116 8.97 -4.44 -12.48
CA ASN A 116 8.15 -5.30 -11.65
C ASN A 116 8.93 -6.60 -11.33
N SER A 117 8.36 -7.44 -10.49
CA SER A 117 8.90 -8.74 -10.12
C SER A 117 7.79 -9.78 -9.98
N TYR A 118 8.16 -11.05 -9.91
CA TYR A 118 7.22 -12.14 -9.65
C TYR A 118 6.72 -12.18 -8.20
N ALA A 119 7.25 -11.29 -7.33
CA ALA A 119 6.89 -11.13 -5.92
C ALA A 119 6.82 -9.63 -5.56
N THR A 120 6.04 -8.85 -6.31
CA THR A 120 5.84 -7.41 -6.07
C THR A 120 4.74 -7.11 -5.05
N PRO A 121 3.59 -7.81 -5.01
CA PRO A 121 2.59 -7.53 -4.00
C PRO A 121 3.16 -7.63 -2.59
N THR A 122 2.92 -6.60 -1.79
CA THR A 122 3.29 -6.59 -0.38
C THR A 122 2.35 -7.49 0.39
N PRO A 123 2.84 -8.40 1.24
CA PRO A 123 1.98 -9.25 2.06
C PRO A 123 1.20 -8.43 3.09
N VAL A 124 0.19 -9.04 3.71
CA VAL A 124 -0.57 -8.48 4.81
C VAL A 124 -0.68 -9.51 5.94
N THR A 125 -0.74 -9.08 7.19
CA THR A 125 -0.91 -9.97 8.35
C THR A 125 -2.04 -9.51 9.26
N ASP A 126 -2.70 -10.48 9.90
CA ASP A 126 -3.68 -10.26 10.97
C ASP A 126 -3.08 -10.50 12.37
N GLY A 127 -1.76 -10.73 12.44
CA GLY A 127 -1.05 -11.08 13.67
C GLY A 127 -1.05 -12.58 13.98
N LYS A 128 -1.66 -13.42 13.13
CA LYS A 128 -1.67 -14.89 13.25
C LYS A 128 -1.14 -15.55 11.98
N GLN A 129 -1.48 -15.02 10.83
CA GLN A 129 -1.09 -15.50 9.53
C GLN A 129 -0.56 -14.36 8.66
N VAL A 130 0.26 -14.70 7.68
CA VAL A 130 0.76 -13.81 6.65
C VAL A 130 0.17 -14.24 5.31
N TYR A 131 -0.54 -13.32 4.66
CA TYR A 131 -1.21 -13.53 3.39
C TYR A 131 -0.41 -12.90 2.26
N SER A 132 -0.07 -13.67 1.25
CA SER A 132 0.77 -13.25 0.13
C SER A 132 0.10 -13.55 -1.20
N VAL A 133 0.38 -12.71 -2.20
CA VAL A 133 -0.12 -12.89 -3.57
C VAL A 133 1.05 -12.87 -4.54
N PHE A 134 1.02 -13.73 -5.54
CA PHE A 134 2.09 -13.85 -6.52
C PHE A 134 1.62 -13.55 -7.94
N TYR A 135 2.57 -13.47 -8.87
CA TYR A 135 2.37 -13.02 -10.24
C TYR A 135 1.18 -13.69 -10.96
N ASP A 136 0.95 -14.97 -10.77
CA ASP A 136 -0.11 -15.74 -11.44
C ASP A 136 -1.50 -15.57 -10.81
N GLY A 137 -1.61 -14.78 -9.72
CA GLY A 137 -2.84 -14.54 -8.97
C GLY A 137 -3.06 -15.49 -7.81
N THR A 138 -2.16 -16.43 -7.56
CA THR A 138 -2.26 -17.35 -6.41
C THR A 138 -2.09 -16.58 -5.10
N VAL A 139 -3.04 -16.79 -4.19
CA VAL A 139 -3.03 -16.26 -2.82
C VAL A 139 -2.65 -17.38 -1.86
N THR A 140 -1.76 -17.10 -0.92
CA THR A 140 -1.28 -18.08 0.07
C THR A 140 -1.36 -17.50 1.47
N ALA A 141 -1.58 -18.36 2.46
CA ALA A 141 -1.45 -18.03 3.87
C ALA A 141 -0.44 -18.95 4.55
N VAL A 142 0.44 -18.37 5.34
CA VAL A 142 1.36 -19.10 6.23
C VAL A 142 1.17 -18.61 7.66
N ASP A 143 1.34 -19.49 8.64
CA ASP A 143 1.40 -19.08 10.03
C ASP A 143 2.78 -18.48 10.38
N PHE A 144 2.95 -17.99 11.59
CA PHE A 144 4.21 -17.35 12.02
C PHE A 144 5.37 -18.35 12.22
N SER A 145 5.08 -19.66 12.18
CA SER A 145 6.13 -20.70 12.12
C SER A 145 6.62 -20.97 10.68
N GLY A 146 5.97 -20.37 9.68
CA GLY A 146 6.27 -20.58 8.27
C GLY A 146 5.51 -21.77 7.64
N LYS A 147 4.59 -22.41 8.36
CA LYS A 147 3.77 -23.51 7.84
C LYS A 147 2.67 -22.96 6.95
N ILE A 148 2.50 -23.55 5.76
CA ILE A 148 1.40 -23.22 4.84
C ILE A 148 0.09 -23.64 5.49
N VAL A 149 -0.85 -22.69 5.63
CA VAL A 149 -2.20 -22.93 6.16
C VAL A 149 -3.15 -23.25 5.01
N TRP A 150 -3.15 -22.41 3.97
CA TRP A 150 -3.95 -22.62 2.77
C TRP A 150 -3.34 -21.94 1.54
N LYS A 151 -3.83 -22.37 0.37
CA LYS A 151 -3.52 -21.77 -0.92
C LYS A 151 -4.78 -21.72 -1.77
N ASN A 152 -5.00 -20.59 -2.46
CA ASN A 152 -6.10 -20.40 -3.41
C ASN A 152 -5.57 -19.89 -4.74
N SER A 153 -5.92 -20.56 -5.83
CA SER A 153 -5.57 -20.19 -7.21
C SER A 153 -6.82 -20.02 -8.08
N GLU A 154 -7.89 -19.48 -7.49
CA GLU A 154 -9.18 -19.26 -8.14
C GLU A 154 -9.09 -18.31 -9.34
N VAL A 155 -8.31 -17.23 -9.20
CA VAL A 155 -8.06 -16.27 -10.27
C VAL A 155 -6.78 -16.64 -10.99
N LYS A 156 -6.87 -16.88 -12.30
CA LYS A 156 -5.70 -17.03 -13.18
C LYS A 156 -5.32 -15.66 -13.73
N PHE A 157 -4.47 -14.96 -13.00
CA PHE A 157 -4.08 -13.60 -13.36
C PHE A 157 -3.09 -13.59 -14.54
N PHE A 158 -3.22 -12.58 -15.38
CA PHE A 158 -2.23 -12.24 -16.40
C PHE A 158 -2.22 -10.74 -16.63
N SER A 159 -1.04 -10.17 -16.77
CA SER A 159 -0.81 -8.81 -17.24
C SER A 159 0.59 -8.71 -17.84
N LEU A 160 0.74 -7.99 -18.95
CA LEU A 160 2.04 -7.67 -19.54
C LEU A 160 2.94 -6.85 -18.60
N HIS A 161 2.36 -6.25 -17.55
CA HIS A 161 3.08 -5.45 -16.56
C HIS A 161 3.43 -6.25 -15.31
N GLY A 162 2.87 -7.45 -15.14
CA GLY A 162 2.89 -8.19 -13.88
C GLY A 162 1.81 -7.74 -12.91
N LEU A 163 1.84 -8.23 -11.69
CA LEU A 163 0.89 -7.92 -10.61
C LEU A 163 1.54 -6.94 -9.63
N GLY A 164 0.94 -5.75 -9.47
CA GLY A 164 1.49 -4.70 -8.58
C GLY A 164 0.62 -4.36 -7.38
N ALA A 165 -0.69 -4.66 -7.42
CA ALA A 165 -1.59 -4.44 -6.29
C ALA A 165 -1.26 -5.37 -5.11
N SER A 166 -1.51 -4.91 -3.90
CA SER A 166 -1.30 -5.69 -2.67
C SER A 166 -2.64 -6.07 -2.03
N PRO A 167 -2.74 -7.21 -1.34
CA PRO A 167 -3.93 -7.59 -0.59
C PRO A 167 -4.14 -6.70 0.63
N ILE A 168 -5.39 -6.65 1.08
CA ILE A 168 -5.78 -6.02 2.34
C ILE A 168 -6.64 -6.99 3.16
N LEU A 169 -6.76 -6.70 4.45
CA LEU A 169 -7.65 -7.42 5.36
C LEU A 169 -8.86 -6.56 5.73
N ALA A 170 -10.04 -7.18 5.71
CA ALA A 170 -11.28 -6.58 6.20
C ALA A 170 -12.22 -7.68 6.68
N ASN A 171 -12.77 -7.55 7.89
CA ASN A 171 -13.81 -8.45 8.42
C ASN A 171 -13.46 -9.95 8.33
N GLY A 172 -12.21 -10.33 8.64
CA GLY A 172 -11.74 -11.72 8.53
C GLY A 172 -11.60 -12.22 7.09
N GLN A 173 -11.44 -11.32 6.13
CA GLN A 173 -11.31 -11.61 4.71
C GLN A 173 -10.02 -11.02 4.15
N VAL A 174 -9.38 -11.74 3.24
CA VAL A 174 -8.29 -11.24 2.38
C VAL A 174 -8.92 -10.74 1.10
N ILE A 175 -8.76 -9.45 0.80
CA ILE A 175 -9.35 -8.80 -0.38
C ILE A 175 -8.24 -8.37 -1.32
N MET A 176 -8.36 -8.76 -2.60
CA MET A 176 -7.37 -8.49 -3.63
C MET A 176 -8.03 -8.09 -4.96
N PRO A 177 -7.66 -6.96 -5.57
CA PRO A 177 -8.08 -6.62 -6.92
C PRO A 177 -7.20 -7.35 -7.97
N PHE A 178 -7.86 -7.87 -9.00
CA PHE A 178 -7.24 -8.51 -10.14
C PHE A 178 -7.65 -7.79 -11.43
N ASP A 179 -6.99 -6.68 -11.71
CA ASP A 179 -7.19 -5.84 -12.89
C ASP A 179 -6.18 -6.21 -13.96
N GLY A 180 -6.35 -7.39 -14.54
CA GLY A 180 -5.45 -7.96 -15.52
C GLY A 180 -5.78 -7.64 -16.97
N SER A 181 -5.25 -8.47 -17.87
CA SER A 181 -5.47 -8.41 -19.30
C SER A 181 -5.62 -9.81 -19.89
N SER A 182 -6.11 -9.89 -21.14
CA SER A 182 -6.18 -11.16 -21.86
C SER A 182 -4.77 -11.66 -22.21
N ARG A 183 -4.58 -12.95 -22.09
CA ARG A 183 -3.35 -13.63 -22.50
C ARG A 183 -3.35 -13.90 -24.01
N GLU A 184 -4.53 -14.15 -24.56
CA GLU A 184 -4.76 -14.49 -25.97
C GLU A 184 -4.76 -13.24 -26.86
N GLU A 185 -5.34 -12.14 -26.36
CA GLU A 185 -5.43 -10.88 -27.06
C GLU A 185 -4.89 -9.74 -26.19
N THR A 186 -3.60 -9.47 -26.33
CA THR A 186 -2.86 -8.55 -25.44
C THR A 186 -3.36 -7.11 -25.42
N LYS A 187 -4.16 -6.68 -26.42
CA LYS A 187 -4.81 -5.37 -26.40
C LYS A 187 -5.96 -5.29 -25.40
N VAL A 188 -6.62 -6.43 -25.10
CA VAL A 188 -7.74 -6.51 -24.16
C VAL A 188 -7.22 -6.43 -22.72
N GLY A 189 -7.74 -5.48 -21.97
CA GLY A 189 -7.26 -5.05 -20.67
C GLY A 189 -6.23 -3.90 -20.74
N TRP A 190 -5.49 -3.82 -21.83
CA TRP A 190 -4.50 -2.74 -22.04
C TRP A 190 -5.12 -1.55 -22.80
N LYS A 191 -5.52 -1.74 -24.06
CA LYS A 191 -6.10 -0.70 -24.91
C LYS A 191 -7.64 -0.73 -24.94
N VAL A 192 -8.19 -1.93 -24.82
CA VAL A 192 -9.63 -2.17 -24.80
C VAL A 192 -10.01 -2.66 -23.40
N PRO A 193 -11.11 -2.17 -22.80
CA PRO A 193 -11.56 -2.63 -21.48
C PRO A 193 -11.83 -4.14 -21.44
N TRP A 194 -11.53 -4.76 -20.29
CA TRP A 194 -11.70 -6.19 -20.01
C TRP A 194 -12.82 -6.44 -19.01
N GLU A 195 -13.70 -7.40 -19.31
CA GLU A 195 -14.87 -7.68 -18.47
C GLU A 195 -14.56 -8.64 -17.29
N LYS A 196 -13.40 -9.33 -17.33
CA LYS A 196 -13.00 -10.30 -16.31
C LYS A 196 -12.25 -9.70 -15.12
N ALA A 197 -12.07 -8.38 -15.09
CA ALA A 197 -11.47 -7.71 -13.94
C ALA A 197 -12.38 -7.85 -12.71
N VAL A 198 -11.80 -8.29 -11.58
CA VAL A 198 -12.55 -8.57 -10.36
C VAL A 198 -11.82 -8.06 -9.12
N VAL A 199 -12.60 -7.80 -8.07
CA VAL A 199 -12.10 -7.76 -6.70
C VAL A 199 -12.49 -9.08 -6.05
N LEU A 200 -11.51 -9.87 -5.65
CA LEU A 200 -11.70 -11.17 -4.99
C LEU A 200 -11.63 -11.00 -3.49
N SER A 201 -12.52 -11.68 -2.77
CA SER A 201 -12.43 -11.84 -1.33
C SER A 201 -12.38 -13.32 -0.95
N LEU A 202 -11.42 -13.65 -0.11
CA LEU A 202 -11.21 -14.98 0.44
C LEU A 202 -11.40 -14.94 1.96
N ASP A 203 -11.91 -16.02 2.53
CA ASP A 203 -11.89 -16.25 3.97
C ASP A 203 -10.45 -16.32 4.46
N ALA A 204 -10.09 -15.50 5.45
CA ALA A 204 -8.73 -15.45 5.96
C ALA A 204 -8.29 -16.76 6.65
N GLY A 205 -9.22 -17.49 7.27
CA GLY A 205 -8.92 -18.73 7.99
C GLY A 205 -8.65 -19.95 7.09
N ASN A 206 -9.35 -20.06 5.95
CA ASN A 206 -9.30 -21.27 5.10
C ASN A 206 -9.11 -21.03 3.61
N GLY A 207 -9.06 -19.76 3.17
CA GLY A 207 -8.84 -19.40 1.77
C GLY A 207 -10.02 -19.66 0.82
N SER A 208 -11.21 -20.01 1.33
CA SER A 208 -12.39 -20.19 0.47
C SER A 208 -12.90 -18.85 -0.06
N VAL A 209 -13.45 -18.86 -1.28
CA VAL A 209 -14.04 -17.65 -1.88
C VAL A 209 -15.26 -17.20 -1.10
N ARG A 210 -15.22 -15.97 -0.59
CA ARG A 210 -16.36 -15.33 0.07
C ARG A 210 -17.23 -14.60 -0.95
N TRP A 211 -16.59 -13.81 -1.83
CA TRP A 211 -17.28 -13.12 -2.91
C TRP A 211 -16.32 -12.70 -4.03
N LYS A 212 -16.89 -12.40 -5.20
CA LYS A 212 -16.22 -11.78 -6.34
C LYS A 212 -17.00 -10.55 -6.74
N GLY A 213 -16.41 -9.38 -6.56
CA GLY A 213 -16.98 -8.10 -7.00
C GLY A 213 -16.54 -7.80 -8.43
N THR A 214 -17.48 -7.75 -9.38
CA THR A 214 -17.16 -7.39 -10.77
C THR A 214 -16.91 -5.90 -10.93
N ARG A 215 -15.86 -5.53 -11.65
CA ARG A 215 -15.64 -4.15 -12.07
C ARG A 215 -16.49 -3.73 -13.27
N GLY A 216 -17.06 -4.68 -14.00
CA GLY A 216 -17.56 -4.45 -15.36
C GLY A 216 -16.39 -4.23 -16.32
N LYS A 217 -16.64 -3.54 -17.42
CA LYS A 217 -15.58 -3.20 -18.39
C LYS A 217 -14.56 -2.25 -17.76
N SER A 218 -13.33 -2.73 -17.56
CA SER A 218 -12.24 -1.97 -16.95
C SER A 218 -10.92 -2.30 -17.62
N ARG A 219 -9.96 -1.38 -17.56
CA ARG A 219 -8.59 -1.60 -18.03
C ARG A 219 -7.68 -2.08 -16.90
N VAL A 220 -6.48 -2.45 -17.28
CA VAL A 220 -5.39 -2.87 -16.34
C VAL A 220 -5.13 -1.82 -15.28
N GLY A 221 -4.94 -2.27 -14.04
CA GLY A 221 -4.59 -1.46 -12.89
C GLY A 221 -3.77 -2.23 -11.88
N HIS A 222 -3.02 -1.51 -11.04
CA HIS A 222 -2.11 -2.09 -10.04
C HIS A 222 -2.34 -1.48 -8.66
N VAL A 223 -3.53 -1.00 -8.39
CA VAL A 223 -3.85 -0.17 -7.23
C VAL A 223 -4.26 -1.03 -6.05
N THR A 224 -3.55 -0.89 -4.94
CA THR A 224 -3.97 -1.45 -3.66
C THR A 224 -5.20 -0.70 -3.14
N PRO A 225 -6.30 -1.39 -2.79
CA PRO A 225 -7.51 -0.76 -2.29
C PRO A 225 -7.34 -0.23 -0.86
N ILE A 226 -8.24 0.68 -0.48
CA ILE A 226 -8.32 1.18 0.89
C ILE A 226 -9.72 0.99 1.48
N LEU A 227 -9.79 0.93 2.80
CA LEU A 227 -11.05 0.99 3.54
C LEU A 227 -11.32 2.44 3.96
N VAL A 228 -12.58 2.85 3.82
CA VAL A 228 -13.07 4.17 4.22
C VAL A 228 -14.31 4.06 5.09
N ASN A 229 -14.78 5.15 5.70
CA ASN A 229 -15.94 5.17 6.57
C ASN A 229 -15.87 4.11 7.68
N ASN A 230 -14.79 4.12 8.45
CA ASN A 230 -14.52 3.13 9.52
C ASN A 230 -14.62 1.67 9.03
N GLY A 231 -14.14 1.40 7.82
CA GLY A 231 -14.13 0.05 7.26
C GLY A 231 -15.44 -0.40 6.58
N SER A 232 -16.48 0.44 6.55
CA SER A 232 -17.78 0.08 5.97
C SER A 232 -17.80 0.12 4.43
N GLN A 233 -16.79 0.73 3.81
CA GLN A 233 -16.63 0.75 2.36
C GLN A 233 -15.20 0.42 1.94
N LEU A 234 -15.09 -0.37 0.89
CA LEU A 234 -13.85 -0.63 0.17
C LEU A 234 -13.80 0.28 -1.06
N VAL A 235 -12.75 1.10 -1.17
CA VAL A 235 -12.49 1.88 -2.38
C VAL A 235 -11.36 1.23 -3.17
N SER A 236 -11.67 0.88 -4.42
CA SER A 236 -10.74 0.23 -5.32
C SER A 236 -10.73 0.95 -6.66
N ALA A 237 -9.57 1.46 -7.05
CA ALA A 237 -9.34 2.03 -8.36
C ALA A 237 -8.83 0.95 -9.33
N GLY A 238 -9.44 0.83 -10.48
CA GLY A 238 -8.95 0.07 -11.62
C GLY A 238 -8.45 1.03 -12.70
N GLY A 239 -8.04 0.52 -13.86
CA GLY A 239 -7.43 1.35 -14.89
C GLY A 239 -8.22 2.58 -15.29
N ASP A 240 -9.53 2.45 -15.51
CA ASP A 240 -10.41 3.54 -15.93
C ASP A 240 -11.62 3.72 -15.01
N ARG A 241 -11.59 3.15 -13.81
CA ARG A 241 -12.68 3.22 -12.83
C ARG A 241 -12.18 3.39 -11.42
N VAL A 242 -12.92 4.20 -10.65
CA VAL A 242 -12.82 4.23 -9.19
C VAL A 242 -14.17 3.75 -8.66
N GLN A 243 -14.17 2.73 -7.80
CA GLN A 243 -15.39 2.07 -7.36
C GLN A 243 -15.38 1.85 -5.86
N GLY A 244 -16.55 2.06 -5.26
CA GLY A 244 -16.84 1.71 -3.88
C GLY A 244 -17.60 0.40 -3.81
N PHE A 245 -17.15 -0.52 -2.95
CA PHE A 245 -17.78 -1.82 -2.70
C PHE A 245 -18.14 -1.95 -1.22
N ASP A 246 -19.15 -2.73 -0.94
CA ASP A 246 -19.41 -3.29 0.37
C ASP A 246 -18.34 -4.38 0.64
N PRO A 247 -17.47 -4.22 1.64
CA PRO A 247 -16.38 -5.16 1.86
C PRO A 247 -16.83 -6.53 2.37
N THR A 248 -18.07 -6.65 2.85
CA THR A 248 -18.64 -7.92 3.35
C THR A 248 -19.20 -8.76 2.22
N THR A 249 -19.86 -8.13 1.25
CA THR A 249 -20.63 -8.82 0.20
C THR A 249 -20.03 -8.68 -1.20
N GLY A 250 -19.09 -7.77 -1.42
CA GLY A 250 -18.55 -7.44 -2.74
C GLY A 250 -19.52 -6.68 -3.65
N ARG A 251 -20.69 -6.28 -3.13
CA ARG A 251 -21.66 -5.50 -3.89
C ARG A 251 -21.10 -4.11 -4.17
N ARG A 252 -21.06 -3.75 -5.46
CA ARG A 252 -20.66 -2.40 -5.88
C ARG A 252 -21.73 -1.39 -5.44
N ILE A 253 -21.30 -0.35 -4.73
CA ILE A 253 -22.15 0.71 -4.21
C ILE A 253 -22.22 1.87 -5.19
N TRP A 254 -21.03 2.33 -5.64
CA TRP A 254 -20.91 3.44 -6.58
C TRP A 254 -19.73 3.24 -7.53
N SER A 255 -19.70 3.98 -8.61
CA SER A 255 -18.55 4.05 -9.52
C SER A 255 -18.37 5.44 -10.11
N ILE A 256 -17.11 5.77 -10.39
CA ILE A 256 -16.68 6.93 -11.16
C ILE A 256 -15.90 6.42 -12.35
N TYR A 257 -16.23 6.92 -13.55
CA TYR A 257 -15.41 6.72 -14.72
C TYR A 257 -14.20 7.63 -14.68
N SER A 258 -13.03 7.09 -14.93
CA SER A 258 -11.75 7.76 -14.83
C SER A 258 -10.92 7.39 -16.05
N GLN A 259 -10.96 8.20 -17.11
CA GLN A 259 -10.13 7.95 -18.28
C GLN A 259 -8.68 7.66 -17.90
N GLY A 260 -8.10 6.58 -18.40
CA GLY A 260 -6.73 6.22 -18.16
C GLY A 260 -6.54 4.73 -18.00
N GLU A 261 -5.29 4.31 -18.06
CA GLU A 261 -4.83 2.94 -17.84
C GLU A 261 -3.59 2.93 -16.97
N GLY A 262 -3.20 1.74 -16.49
CA GLY A 262 -1.93 1.54 -15.79
C GLY A 262 -1.83 2.33 -14.49
N VAL A 263 -2.94 2.51 -13.79
CA VAL A 263 -2.97 3.22 -12.51
C VAL A 263 -2.21 2.42 -11.46
N THR A 264 -1.24 3.06 -10.81
CA THR A 264 -0.43 2.46 -9.75
C THR A 264 -0.70 3.11 -8.38
N PRO A 265 -0.87 4.46 -8.30
CA PRO A 265 -1.03 5.14 -7.03
C PRO A 265 -2.29 4.71 -6.27
N SER A 266 -2.10 4.25 -5.03
CA SER A 266 -3.22 3.93 -4.13
C SER A 266 -3.94 5.20 -3.69
N PRO A 267 -5.28 5.14 -3.55
CA PRO A 267 -6.07 6.24 -3.00
C PRO A 267 -5.63 6.61 -1.57
N VAL A 268 -5.86 7.85 -1.19
CA VAL A 268 -5.78 8.31 0.20
C VAL A 268 -7.05 9.07 0.57
N VAL A 269 -7.33 9.18 1.87
CA VAL A 269 -8.56 9.79 2.39
C VAL A 269 -8.22 10.87 3.40
N GLY A 270 -8.93 11.98 3.33
CA GLY A 270 -8.85 13.05 4.31
C GLY A 270 -10.01 14.03 4.17
N ASP A 271 -10.48 14.59 5.28
CA ASP A 271 -11.55 15.61 5.36
C ASP A 271 -12.80 15.28 4.51
N GLY A 272 -13.24 13.99 4.53
CA GLY A 272 -14.42 13.56 3.79
C GLY A 272 -14.21 13.37 2.27
N LEU A 273 -13.00 13.47 1.80
CA LEU A 273 -12.62 13.30 0.39
C LEU A 273 -11.72 12.07 0.20
N ILE A 274 -11.89 11.41 -0.94
CA ILE A 274 -11.00 10.38 -1.45
C ILE A 274 -10.16 11.03 -2.56
N TYR A 275 -8.84 10.96 -2.45
CA TYR A 275 -7.92 11.45 -3.49
C TYR A 275 -7.42 10.29 -4.31
N THR A 276 -7.58 10.38 -5.64
CA THR A 276 -7.17 9.34 -6.59
C THR A 276 -6.40 9.95 -7.73
N SER A 277 -5.50 9.16 -8.30
CA SER A 277 -4.77 9.50 -9.51
C SER A 277 -5.12 8.51 -10.61
N SER A 278 -5.38 8.96 -11.81
CA SER A 278 -5.58 8.10 -12.98
C SER A 278 -4.30 8.05 -13.84
N GLY A 279 -4.23 7.01 -14.66
CA GLY A 279 -3.02 6.57 -15.31
C GLY A 279 -2.46 7.41 -16.45
N PHE A 280 -1.73 6.72 -17.32
CA PHE A 280 -0.79 7.30 -18.27
C PHE A 280 -1.42 8.02 -19.48
N GLU A 281 -2.59 7.58 -19.98
CA GLU A 281 -3.18 8.14 -21.20
C GLU A 281 -3.89 9.47 -20.96
N ALA A 282 -4.58 9.61 -19.84
CA ALA A 282 -5.29 10.82 -19.46
C ALA A 282 -5.03 11.14 -17.97
N PRO A 283 -3.80 11.53 -17.61
CA PRO A 283 -3.43 11.72 -16.21
C PRO A 283 -4.32 12.78 -15.55
N THR A 284 -4.99 12.36 -14.48
CA THR A 284 -5.93 13.20 -13.73
C THR A 284 -5.85 12.88 -12.26
N LEU A 285 -5.60 13.91 -11.45
CA LEU A 285 -5.69 13.85 -9.99
C LEU A 285 -7.07 14.37 -9.59
N ARG A 286 -7.78 13.65 -8.71
CA ARG A 286 -9.15 13.95 -8.31
C ARG A 286 -9.35 13.89 -6.82
N ALA A 287 -10.23 14.75 -6.33
CA ALA A 287 -10.89 14.58 -5.05
C ALA A 287 -12.35 14.16 -5.27
N ILE A 288 -12.76 13.10 -4.59
CA ILE A 288 -14.09 12.49 -4.71
C ILE A 288 -14.76 12.58 -3.35
N ARG A 289 -15.98 13.12 -3.29
CA ARG A 289 -16.79 13.12 -2.06
C ARG A 289 -17.18 11.68 -1.70
N LEU A 290 -17.08 11.36 -0.42
CA LEU A 290 -17.59 10.10 0.10
C LEU A 290 -19.13 10.01 -0.06
N GLY A 291 -19.64 8.77 -0.17
CA GLY A 291 -21.06 8.51 -0.33
C GLY A 291 -21.49 8.25 -1.78
N GLY A 292 -22.79 8.41 -2.03
CA GLY A 292 -23.39 8.18 -3.34
C GLY A 292 -23.76 6.72 -3.63
N LYS A 293 -24.54 6.53 -4.71
CA LYS A 293 -24.95 5.21 -5.24
C LYS A 293 -24.98 5.24 -6.77
N GLY A 294 -24.63 4.12 -7.42
CA GLY A 294 -24.63 3.99 -8.86
C GLY A 294 -23.49 4.78 -9.51
N ASP A 295 -23.70 5.35 -10.68
CA ASP A 295 -22.71 6.20 -11.35
C ASP A 295 -22.75 7.62 -10.76
N VAL A 296 -21.68 7.99 -10.07
CA VAL A 296 -21.54 9.29 -9.40
C VAL A 296 -20.51 10.20 -10.09
N THR A 297 -20.12 9.88 -11.31
CA THR A 297 -19.09 10.61 -12.06
C THR A 297 -19.40 12.10 -12.15
N LYS A 298 -20.65 12.48 -12.37
CA LYS A 298 -21.05 13.88 -12.53
C LYS A 298 -21.37 14.62 -11.22
N THR A 299 -21.50 13.91 -10.11
CA THR A 299 -22.04 14.48 -8.86
C THR A 299 -21.04 14.50 -7.70
N HIS A 300 -20.08 13.58 -7.66
CA HIS A 300 -19.20 13.41 -6.49
C HIS A 300 -17.76 13.86 -6.70
N ILE A 301 -17.36 14.27 -7.90
CA ILE A 301 -16.05 14.89 -8.11
C ILE A 301 -16.10 16.29 -7.49
N ALA A 302 -15.25 16.52 -6.47
CA ALA A 302 -15.12 17.81 -5.80
C ALA A 302 -14.24 18.75 -6.63
N TRP A 303 -13.12 18.23 -7.13
CA TRP A 303 -12.21 18.92 -8.03
C TRP A 303 -11.38 17.91 -8.84
N GLU A 304 -10.84 18.40 -9.98
CA GLU A 304 -9.90 17.68 -10.83
C GLU A 304 -8.71 18.55 -11.20
N GLN A 305 -7.53 17.91 -11.30
CA GLN A 305 -6.30 18.52 -11.76
C GLN A 305 -5.63 17.65 -12.82
N LYS A 306 -5.07 18.33 -13.86
CA LYS A 306 -4.26 17.70 -14.91
C LYS A 306 -2.76 17.87 -14.69
N ARG A 307 -2.36 18.69 -13.71
CA ARG A 307 -0.97 18.90 -13.30
C ARG A 307 -0.75 18.23 -11.94
N GLY A 308 0.49 17.83 -11.65
CA GLY A 308 0.82 17.20 -10.38
C GLY A 308 0.21 15.83 -10.19
N VAL A 309 -0.09 15.14 -11.28
CA VAL A 309 -0.74 13.82 -11.24
C VAL A 309 0.29 12.75 -10.89
N ALA A 310 0.07 12.03 -9.80
CA ALA A 310 0.90 10.90 -9.42
C ALA A 310 0.79 9.78 -10.45
N ALA A 311 1.93 9.20 -10.82
CA ALA A 311 1.98 8.16 -11.85
C ALA A 311 2.53 6.82 -11.34
N LEU A 312 3.50 6.84 -10.47
CA LEU A 312 4.21 5.65 -9.96
C LEU A 312 4.00 5.45 -8.47
N SER A 313 4.41 6.43 -7.67
CA SER A 313 4.23 6.44 -6.21
C SER A 313 2.83 6.92 -5.82
N SER A 314 2.33 6.44 -4.68
CA SER A 314 1.02 6.84 -4.16
C SER A 314 1.03 8.26 -3.60
N LEU A 315 -0.15 8.86 -3.53
CA LEU A 315 -0.38 10.15 -2.89
C LEU A 315 -0.09 10.07 -1.38
N LEU A 316 0.19 11.22 -0.77
CA LEU A 316 0.27 11.36 0.69
C LEU A 316 -0.57 12.56 1.13
N TYR A 317 -1.56 12.29 1.99
CA TYR A 317 -2.39 13.34 2.58
C TYR A 317 -1.91 13.68 3.99
N ILE A 318 -1.56 14.93 4.23
CA ILE A 318 -1.21 15.49 5.54
C ILE A 318 -1.91 16.83 5.65
N LYS A 319 -2.97 16.88 6.44
CA LYS A 319 -3.81 18.08 6.57
C LYS A 319 -3.01 19.36 6.76
N PRO A 320 -3.29 20.43 5.98
CA PRO A 320 -4.33 20.55 4.96
C PRO A 320 -3.83 20.22 3.53
N TYR A 321 -2.68 19.54 3.37
CA TYR A 321 -2.00 19.36 2.10
C TYR A 321 -2.09 17.94 1.55
N LEU A 322 -2.06 17.87 0.20
CA LEU A 322 -1.90 16.64 -0.57
C LEU A 322 -0.56 16.70 -1.30
N TYR A 323 0.28 15.68 -1.11
CA TYR A 323 1.57 15.56 -1.78
C TYR A 323 1.49 14.51 -2.88
N SER A 324 2.05 14.85 -4.04
CA SER A 324 2.01 14.03 -5.25
C SER A 324 3.32 14.15 -6.01
N ILE A 325 3.88 13.03 -6.47
CA ILE A 325 5.06 13.01 -7.34
C ILE A 325 4.61 12.65 -8.75
N SER A 326 4.77 13.57 -9.69
CA SER A 326 4.39 13.38 -11.08
C SER A 326 5.38 12.45 -11.81
N ARG A 327 4.99 12.00 -13.00
CA ARG A 327 5.85 11.17 -13.86
C ARG A 327 7.20 11.82 -14.19
N ASP A 328 7.23 13.15 -14.23
CA ASP A 328 8.45 13.93 -14.52
C ASP A 328 9.29 14.20 -13.27
N ASN A 329 9.06 13.43 -12.19
CA ASN A 329 9.73 13.56 -10.89
C ASN A 329 9.60 14.99 -10.27
N ILE A 330 8.43 15.59 -10.44
CA ILE A 330 8.12 16.86 -9.76
C ILE A 330 7.23 16.54 -8.57
N LEU A 331 7.72 16.87 -7.38
CA LEU A 331 6.93 16.85 -6.16
C LEU A 331 6.04 18.08 -6.13
N HIS A 332 4.75 17.87 -5.97
CA HIS A 332 3.74 18.90 -5.82
C HIS A 332 3.17 18.85 -4.39
N CYS A 333 3.03 20.01 -3.79
CA CYS A 333 2.18 20.20 -2.62
C CYS A 333 0.94 20.96 -3.09
N LEU A 334 -0.23 20.36 -2.86
CA LEU A 334 -1.52 20.94 -3.23
C LEU A 334 -2.32 21.20 -1.95
N GLU A 335 -3.14 22.22 -1.99
CA GLU A 335 -4.23 22.40 -1.01
C GLU A 335 -5.26 21.27 -1.26
N ALA A 336 -5.47 20.42 -0.27
CA ALA A 336 -6.27 19.21 -0.43
C ALA A 336 -7.76 19.49 -0.73
N SER A 337 -8.29 20.60 -0.18
CA SER A 337 -9.70 21.00 -0.35
C SER A 337 -10.04 21.46 -1.77
N SER A 338 -9.06 22.06 -2.49
CA SER A 338 -9.28 22.72 -3.79
C SER A 338 -8.47 22.13 -4.95
N GLY A 339 -7.41 21.38 -4.65
CA GLY A 339 -6.44 20.90 -5.63
C GLY A 339 -5.48 22.00 -6.14
N LYS A 340 -5.53 23.20 -5.58
CA LYS A 340 -4.63 24.31 -5.94
C LYS A 340 -3.19 23.96 -5.57
N ILE A 341 -2.25 24.11 -6.52
CA ILE A 341 -0.83 23.91 -6.27
C ILE A 341 -0.32 25.05 -5.39
N VAL A 342 0.25 24.69 -4.23
CA VAL A 342 0.87 25.59 -3.27
C VAL A 342 2.32 25.82 -3.65
N TRP A 343 3.05 24.75 -3.90
CA TRP A 343 4.41 24.76 -4.43
C TRP A 343 4.73 23.48 -5.18
N MET A 344 5.81 23.51 -5.96
CA MET A 344 6.35 22.37 -6.67
C MET A 344 7.89 22.40 -6.66
N LYS A 345 8.50 21.21 -6.66
CA LYS A 345 9.95 21.02 -6.66
C LYS A 345 10.34 19.83 -7.53
N ARG A 346 11.24 20.04 -8.48
CA ARG A 346 11.84 18.94 -9.22
C ARG A 346 12.76 18.15 -8.29
N LEU A 347 12.55 16.83 -8.24
CA LEU A 347 13.39 15.90 -7.51
C LEU A 347 14.42 15.27 -8.45
N SER A 348 15.55 14.82 -7.87
CA SER A 348 16.54 14.00 -8.55
C SER A 348 16.13 12.54 -8.46
N GLY A 349 16.43 11.74 -9.49
CA GLY A 349 16.16 10.31 -9.53
C GLY A 349 14.70 9.96 -9.85
N VAL A 350 14.39 8.67 -9.86
CA VAL A 350 13.05 8.13 -10.12
C VAL A 350 12.41 7.66 -8.81
N HIS A 351 11.11 7.90 -8.64
CA HIS A 351 10.41 7.61 -7.39
C HIS A 351 9.27 6.60 -7.61
N TRP A 352 9.58 5.31 -7.45
CA TRP A 352 8.61 4.21 -7.45
C TRP A 352 7.99 4.02 -6.07
N ALA A 353 8.83 4.10 -5.05
CA ALA A 353 8.43 3.97 -3.65
C ALA A 353 7.43 5.06 -3.26
N SER A 354 6.38 4.67 -2.56
CA SER A 354 5.40 5.62 -2.04
C SER A 354 5.95 6.37 -0.83
N PRO A 355 5.71 7.69 -0.70
CA PRO A 355 6.17 8.46 0.43
C PRO A 355 5.50 8.02 1.73
N VAL A 356 6.21 8.23 2.85
CA VAL A 356 5.75 7.95 4.20
C VAL A 356 5.82 9.21 5.05
N TYR A 357 4.81 9.44 5.88
CA TYR A 357 4.82 10.46 6.93
C TYR A 357 4.98 9.80 8.30
N ALA A 358 5.97 10.23 9.05
CA ALA A 358 6.24 9.79 10.41
C ALA A 358 7.05 10.86 11.16
N ASP A 359 6.91 10.92 12.48
CA ASP A 359 7.67 11.83 13.36
C ASP A 359 7.70 13.30 12.87
N GLY A 360 6.56 13.79 12.34
CA GLY A 360 6.43 15.15 11.82
C GLY A 360 7.14 15.43 10.49
N ARG A 361 7.57 14.39 9.74
CA ARG A 361 8.35 14.50 8.51
C ARG A 361 7.83 13.60 7.40
N ILE A 362 8.07 14.00 6.16
CA ILE A 362 7.82 13.21 4.96
C ILE A 362 9.14 12.59 4.52
N TYR A 363 9.13 11.30 4.25
CA TYR A 363 10.27 10.53 3.75
C TYR A 363 9.95 10.05 2.34
N ILE A 364 10.79 10.41 1.37
CA ILE A 364 10.62 10.11 -0.06
C ILE A 364 11.86 9.35 -0.53
N LEU A 365 11.71 8.07 -0.85
CA LEU A 365 12.79 7.18 -1.30
C LEU A 365 12.83 7.16 -2.83
N SER A 366 14.01 7.37 -3.39
CA SER A 366 14.26 7.22 -4.82
C SER A 366 14.74 5.81 -5.19
N GLU A 367 14.72 5.50 -6.49
CA GLU A 367 15.23 4.23 -7.05
C GLU A 367 16.73 4.03 -6.72
N GLU A 368 17.49 5.10 -6.64
CA GLU A 368 18.93 5.09 -6.38
C GLU A 368 19.26 4.92 -4.87
N GLY A 369 18.25 4.76 -4.00
CA GLY A 369 18.45 4.58 -2.57
C GLY A 369 18.62 5.88 -1.78
N VAL A 370 18.33 7.03 -2.42
CA VAL A 370 18.36 8.33 -1.76
C VAL A 370 17.01 8.61 -1.11
N THR A 371 17.02 8.87 0.20
CA THR A 371 15.82 9.30 0.94
C THR A 371 15.87 10.78 1.23
N LEU A 372 14.94 11.52 0.67
CA LEU A 372 14.70 12.91 0.97
C LEU A 372 13.80 13.02 2.20
N VAL A 373 14.18 13.84 3.17
CA VAL A 373 13.42 14.11 4.39
C VAL A 373 12.93 15.55 4.36
N LEU A 374 11.61 15.73 4.41
CA LEU A 374 10.98 17.05 4.34
C LEU A 374 10.15 17.35 5.58
N ARG A 375 10.05 18.59 5.97
CA ARG A 375 9.00 19.08 6.86
C ARG A 375 7.75 19.42 6.03
N PRO A 376 6.55 18.87 6.36
CA PRO A 376 5.33 19.25 5.65
C PRO A 376 4.97 20.72 5.91
N GLY A 377 4.42 21.39 4.89
CA GLY A 377 4.01 22.77 5.05
C GLY A 377 3.81 23.54 3.74
N PRO A 378 3.51 24.84 3.84
CA PRO A 378 3.21 25.72 2.70
C PRO A 378 4.44 26.13 1.89
N LYS A 379 5.63 25.67 2.27
CA LYS A 379 6.91 25.90 1.57
C LYS A 379 7.68 24.59 1.50
N TYR A 380 8.51 24.44 0.48
CA TYR A 380 9.48 23.34 0.41
C TYR A 380 10.53 23.52 1.51
N ASP A 381 10.64 22.55 2.40
CA ASP A 381 11.58 22.55 3.53
C ASP A 381 12.29 21.20 3.62
N GLU A 382 13.48 21.10 3.01
CA GLU A 382 14.33 19.91 3.04
C GLU A 382 15.13 19.91 4.34
N VAL A 383 14.92 18.88 5.16
CA VAL A 383 15.56 18.70 6.47
C VAL A 383 16.84 17.87 6.35
N ALA A 384 16.83 16.84 5.50
CA ALA A 384 17.96 15.95 5.30
C ALA A 384 17.84 15.20 3.97
N ARG A 385 19.00 14.67 3.53
CA ARG A 385 19.11 13.77 2.39
C ARG A 385 20.03 12.62 2.79
N ASN A 386 19.54 11.39 2.69
CA ASN A 386 20.22 10.20 3.15
C ASN A 386 20.43 9.27 1.95
N ASP A 387 21.59 8.66 1.84
CA ASP A 387 21.95 7.78 0.73
C ASP A 387 22.47 6.44 1.26
N ILE A 388 21.86 5.34 0.81
CA ILE A 388 22.33 3.97 1.06
C ILE A 388 22.90 3.32 -0.19
N SER A 389 22.90 4.03 -1.34
CA SER A 389 23.53 3.68 -2.61
C SER A 389 23.16 2.29 -3.14
N VAL A 390 21.86 1.95 -3.12
CA VAL A 390 21.32 0.67 -3.63
C VAL A 390 20.00 0.89 -4.37
N THR A 391 19.65 -0.03 -5.26
CA THR A 391 18.39 0.07 -6.03
C THR A 391 17.17 -0.24 -5.14
N CYS A 392 16.24 0.70 -5.04
CA CYS A 392 15.03 0.61 -4.22
C CYS A 392 13.78 0.94 -5.03
N LEU A 393 12.87 -0.02 -5.20
CA LEU A 393 11.56 0.21 -5.79
C LEU A 393 10.43 0.03 -4.78
N ALA A 394 10.66 -0.78 -3.74
CA ALA A 394 9.71 -1.03 -2.67
C ALA A 394 9.53 0.19 -1.75
N SER A 395 8.32 0.42 -1.29
CA SER A 395 8.06 1.44 -0.27
C SER A 395 8.60 1.00 1.09
N MET A 396 9.09 1.95 1.88
CA MET A 396 9.60 1.66 3.21
C MET A 396 8.47 1.35 4.20
N ALA A 397 8.79 0.59 5.24
CA ALA A 397 7.96 0.41 6.42
C ALA A 397 8.55 1.19 7.59
N VAL A 398 7.68 1.54 8.55
CA VAL A 398 8.04 2.24 9.78
C VAL A 398 7.45 1.49 10.96
N SER A 399 8.27 1.11 11.91
CA SER A 399 7.81 0.41 13.12
C SER A 399 8.86 0.48 14.21
N GLN A 400 8.42 0.70 15.43
CA GLN A 400 9.24 0.65 16.65
C GLN A 400 10.53 1.49 16.55
N GLY A 401 10.37 2.75 16.10
CA GLY A 401 11.46 3.71 15.98
C GLY A 401 12.45 3.43 14.85
N ASN A 402 12.11 2.54 13.91
CA ASN A 402 12.98 2.16 12.80
C ASN A 402 12.29 2.27 11.44
N PHE A 403 13.09 2.48 10.39
CA PHE A 403 12.71 2.27 9.00
C PHE A 403 13.20 0.91 8.53
N TYR A 404 12.39 0.26 7.70
CA TYR A 404 12.76 -0.97 6.98
C TYR A 404 12.70 -0.67 5.50
N ILE A 405 13.86 -0.70 4.85
CA ILE A 405 14.01 -0.42 3.41
C ILE A 405 14.47 -1.67 2.71
N ARG A 406 13.75 -2.05 1.66
CA ARG A 406 14.12 -3.16 0.78
C ARG A 406 14.81 -2.66 -0.48
N SER A 407 15.97 -3.18 -0.75
CA SER A 407 16.63 -3.10 -2.05
C SER A 407 16.30 -4.31 -2.94
N ASP A 408 16.94 -4.39 -4.08
CA ASP A 408 16.87 -5.54 -5.00
C ASP A 408 17.36 -6.87 -4.36
N HIS A 409 18.35 -6.80 -3.48
CA HIS A 409 18.98 -7.96 -2.86
C HIS A 409 18.91 -8.01 -1.33
N ASP A 410 18.65 -6.90 -0.67
CA ASP A 410 18.81 -6.78 0.77
C ASP A 410 17.59 -6.11 1.42
N VAL A 411 17.45 -6.28 2.72
CA VAL A 411 16.62 -5.44 3.57
C VAL A 411 17.47 -4.79 4.65
N TYR A 412 17.21 -3.52 4.90
CA TYR A 412 17.91 -2.68 5.87
C TYR A 412 16.96 -2.29 7.01
N CYS A 413 17.42 -2.42 8.24
CA CYS A 413 16.81 -1.78 9.41
C CYS A 413 17.62 -0.55 9.76
N ILE A 414 16.97 0.61 9.70
CA ILE A 414 17.59 1.92 9.96
C ILE A 414 16.97 2.49 11.23
N GLY A 415 17.79 2.74 12.24
CA GLY A 415 17.36 3.23 13.54
C GLY A 415 18.51 3.89 14.32
N LYS A 416 18.17 4.51 15.45
CA LYS A 416 19.17 5.05 16.40
C LYS A 416 19.73 3.96 17.30
#